data_e5005278c4f3c75acb8f7ff612155185
#
_entry.id   e5005278c4f3c75acb8f7ff612155185
#
_cell.length_a   1.000
_cell.length_b   1.000
_cell.length_c   1.000
_cell.angle_alpha   90.00
_cell.angle_beta   90.00
_cell.angle_gamma   90.00
#
_symmetry.space_group_name_H-M   'P 1'
#
loop_
_entity.id
_entity.type
_entity.pdbx_description
1 polymer ?
#
loop_
_entity_poly.entity_id
_entity_poly.type
_entity_poly.pdbx_seq_one_letter_code
_entity_poly.pdbx_strand_id
1 'polypeptide(L)'
;AGCAYPVQLDTQGRLQDSERELPTPRALWRRRLLGRGDTRVDWVNAACLVLPSRVGRDLRGFDENYFMYCEDVDLSLRLRLSGFSLRKAPVTVVHTGQRASRQNWRHKGWHIRSLLRLWSSSAFWRGLQLLHSDEMTHGRIGPP
;
A
#
# COMPACT_ATOMS: atom_id res chain seq x y z
N ALA A 1 3.56 -12.34 -11.11
CA ALA A 1 3.00 -11.71 -9.89
C ALA A 1 4.03 -11.78 -8.76
N GLY A 2 4.25 -10.66 -8.07
CA GLY A 2 5.13 -10.60 -6.91
C GLY A 2 4.40 -10.91 -5.61
N CYS A 3 3.12 -10.54 -5.53
CA CYS A 3 2.24 -10.99 -4.46
C CYS A 3 0.80 -11.12 -4.95
N ALA A 4 0.03 -11.92 -4.22
CA ALA A 4 -1.42 -11.98 -4.33
C ALA A 4 -2.05 -11.54 -3.01
N TYR A 5 -3.20 -10.86 -3.09
CA TYR A 5 -3.96 -10.38 -1.93
C TYR A 5 -5.45 -10.59 -2.17
N PRO A 6 -6.23 -10.94 -1.13
CA PRO A 6 -7.67 -11.17 -1.23
C PRO A 6 -8.47 -9.87 -1.12
N VAL A 7 -9.76 -9.99 -1.42
CA VAL A 7 -10.75 -9.00 -0.96
C VAL A 7 -10.89 -9.13 0.55
N GLN A 8 -10.79 -8.02 1.27
CA GLN A 8 -10.91 -8.00 2.73
C GLN A 8 -12.27 -7.45 3.16
N LEU A 9 -12.96 -8.17 4.01
CA LEU A 9 -14.21 -7.75 4.63
C LEU A 9 -14.03 -7.60 6.13
N ASP A 10 -14.83 -6.75 6.74
CA ASP A 10 -14.95 -6.70 8.19
C ASP A 10 -15.90 -7.81 8.70
N THR A 11 -16.04 -7.92 10.01
CA THR A 11 -16.95 -8.91 10.65
C THR A 11 -18.43 -8.70 10.33
N GLN A 12 -18.78 -7.56 9.71
CA GLN A 12 -20.14 -7.24 9.29
C GLN A 12 -20.32 -7.43 7.77
N GLY A 13 -19.31 -8.02 7.10
CA GLY A 13 -19.33 -8.26 5.65
C GLY A 13 -19.12 -7.02 4.79
N ARG A 14 -18.70 -5.88 5.37
CA ARG A 14 -18.43 -4.66 4.62
C ARG A 14 -17.01 -4.68 4.07
N LEU A 15 -16.84 -4.18 2.85
CA LEU A 15 -15.54 -4.08 2.20
C LEU A 15 -14.58 -3.21 3.02
N GLN A 16 -13.39 -3.74 3.30
CA GLN A 16 -12.30 -2.97 3.90
C GLN A 16 -11.42 -2.37 2.81
N ASP A 17 -10.95 -1.17 3.09
CA ASP A 17 -10.06 -0.40 2.23
C ASP A 17 -8.62 -0.95 2.33
N SER A 18 -8.35 -1.99 1.52
CA SER A 18 -7.06 -2.69 1.47
C SER A 18 -6.15 -2.22 0.33
N GLU A 19 -6.71 -1.51 -0.65
CA GLU A 19 -6.05 -1.02 -1.86
C GLU A 19 -5.96 0.51 -1.81
N ARG A 20 -4.77 1.08 -1.97
CA ARG A 20 -4.57 2.51 -1.76
C ARG A 20 -3.56 3.14 -2.70
N GLU A 21 -3.69 4.45 -2.90
CA GLU A 21 -2.65 5.30 -3.49
C GLU A 21 -1.52 5.56 -2.50
N LEU A 22 -0.32 5.87 -3.02
CA LEU A 22 0.81 6.26 -2.20
C LEU A 22 0.45 7.42 -1.27
N PRO A 23 0.86 7.36 0.01
CA PRO A 23 0.59 8.38 1.00
C PRO A 23 1.49 9.61 0.79
N THR A 24 1.38 10.24 -0.39
CA THR A 24 2.01 11.55 -0.63
C THR A 24 1.30 12.61 0.19
N PRO A 25 1.97 13.73 0.55
CA PRO A 25 1.31 14.84 1.24
C PRO A 25 0.04 15.31 0.52
N ARG A 26 0.07 15.36 -0.81
CA ARG A 26 -1.09 15.75 -1.65
C ARG A 26 -2.23 14.72 -1.57
N ALA A 27 -1.93 13.42 -1.62
CA ALA A 27 -2.94 12.36 -1.52
C ALA A 27 -3.59 12.34 -0.14
N LEU A 28 -2.77 12.49 0.92
CA LEU A 28 -3.27 12.56 2.30
C LEU A 28 -4.15 13.79 2.51
N TRP A 29 -3.75 14.97 1.99
CA TRP A 29 -4.53 16.19 2.05
C TRP A 29 -5.87 16.04 1.33
N ARG A 30 -5.86 15.51 0.09
CA ARG A 30 -7.07 15.27 -0.72
C ARG A 30 -8.05 14.35 0.02
N ARG A 31 -7.56 13.23 0.56
CA ARG A 31 -8.39 12.27 1.31
C ARG A 31 -8.99 12.90 2.57
N ARG A 32 -8.19 13.67 3.32
CA ARG A 32 -8.60 14.20 4.62
C ARG A 32 -9.55 15.38 4.51
N LEU A 33 -9.37 16.26 3.54
CA LEU A 33 -10.16 17.48 3.37
C LEU A 33 -11.29 17.35 2.35
N LEU A 34 -11.08 16.59 1.28
CA LEU A 34 -12.08 16.48 0.21
C LEU A 34 -12.90 15.21 0.31
N GLY A 35 -12.61 14.30 1.22
CA GLY A 35 -13.28 13.00 1.36
C GLY A 35 -13.21 12.14 0.09
N ARG A 36 -12.32 12.44 -0.86
CA ARG A 36 -12.19 11.71 -2.12
C ARG A 36 -11.37 10.45 -1.88
N GLY A 37 -11.93 9.31 -2.31
CA GLY A 37 -11.25 8.02 -2.28
C GLY A 37 -10.03 7.96 -3.20
N ASP A 38 -9.26 6.89 -3.05
CA ASP A 38 -8.13 6.60 -3.92
C ASP A 38 -8.62 6.19 -5.31
N THR A 39 -7.94 6.64 -6.36
CA THR A 39 -8.33 6.40 -7.76
C THR A 39 -7.51 5.28 -8.39
N ARG A 40 -6.41 4.87 -7.75
CA ARG A 40 -5.53 3.80 -8.22
C ARG A 40 -4.98 2.96 -7.07
N VAL A 41 -4.45 1.79 -7.40
CA VAL A 41 -3.85 0.86 -6.46
C VAL A 41 -2.33 0.92 -6.60
N ASP A 42 -1.68 1.71 -5.75
CA ASP A 42 -0.23 1.79 -5.69
C ASP A 42 0.34 0.75 -4.73
N TRP A 43 -0.32 0.53 -3.61
CA TRP A 43 0.06 -0.43 -2.60
C TRP A 43 -1.17 -1.10 -1.98
N VAL A 44 -0.94 -2.21 -1.30
CA VAL A 44 -1.96 -2.99 -0.61
C VAL A 44 -1.55 -3.24 0.84
N ASN A 45 -2.53 -3.28 1.75
CA ASN A 45 -2.23 -3.55 3.13
C ASN A 45 -1.79 -5.02 3.32
N ALA A 46 -0.92 -5.25 4.29
CA ALA A 46 -0.30 -6.54 4.55
C ALA A 46 -1.09 -7.44 5.51
N ALA A 47 -2.36 -7.14 5.80
CA ALA A 47 -3.17 -7.98 6.67
C ALA A 47 -3.32 -9.41 6.14
N CYS A 48 -3.32 -9.57 4.82
CA CYS A 48 -3.24 -10.87 4.16
C CYS A 48 -2.53 -10.74 2.82
N LEU A 49 -1.29 -11.21 2.74
CA LEU A 49 -0.49 -11.26 1.51
C LEU A 49 0.10 -12.67 1.31
N VAL A 50 0.12 -13.12 0.08
CA VAL A 50 0.81 -14.34 -0.33
C VAL A 50 1.92 -13.95 -1.31
N LEU A 51 3.17 -14.27 -0.96
CA LEU A 51 4.34 -14.05 -1.80
C LEU A 51 5.01 -15.38 -2.11
N PRO A 52 5.55 -15.58 -3.33
CA PRO A 52 6.47 -16.68 -3.57
C PRO A 52 7.67 -16.56 -2.62
N SER A 53 8.09 -17.68 -1.99
CA SER A 53 9.16 -17.66 -1.00
C SER A 53 10.47 -17.07 -1.54
N ARG A 54 10.75 -17.25 -2.83
CA ARG A 54 11.92 -16.64 -3.49
C ARG A 54 11.80 -15.11 -3.48
N VAL A 55 10.65 -14.56 -3.89
CA VAL A 55 10.43 -13.10 -3.92
C VAL A 55 10.56 -12.51 -2.51
N GLY A 56 9.97 -13.18 -1.50
CA GLY A 56 10.09 -12.76 -0.11
C GLY A 56 11.56 -12.73 0.37
N ARG A 57 12.35 -13.75 0.02
CA ARG A 57 13.78 -13.78 0.36
C ARG A 57 14.59 -12.71 -0.39
N ASP A 58 14.40 -12.57 -1.68
CA ASP A 58 15.13 -11.60 -2.52
C ASP A 58 14.89 -10.16 -2.06
N LEU A 59 13.66 -9.87 -1.62
CA LEU A 59 13.28 -8.57 -1.04
C LEU A 59 13.57 -8.45 0.46
N ARG A 60 14.05 -9.50 1.12
CA ARG A 60 14.30 -9.52 2.57
C ARG A 60 13.07 -9.23 3.44
N GLY A 61 11.86 -9.61 2.96
CA GLY A 61 10.63 -9.41 3.70
C GLY A 61 10.29 -7.94 3.96
N PHE A 62 9.70 -7.65 5.13
CA PHE A 62 9.43 -6.29 5.59
C PHE A 62 10.71 -5.61 6.08
N ASP A 63 10.81 -4.29 5.88
CA ASP A 63 11.89 -3.50 6.50
C ASP A 63 11.59 -3.29 8.00
N GLU A 64 12.35 -3.96 8.86
CA GLU A 64 12.19 -3.95 10.32
C GLU A 64 12.40 -2.56 10.97
N ASN A 65 12.89 -1.59 10.20
CA ASN A 65 13.00 -0.21 10.68
C ASN A 65 11.62 0.51 10.74
N TYR A 66 10.58 -0.07 10.15
CA TYR A 66 9.21 0.35 10.40
C TYR A 66 8.66 -0.43 11.60
N PHE A 67 8.50 0.24 12.73
CA PHE A 67 7.92 -0.39 13.91
C PHE A 67 6.43 -0.72 13.72
N MET A 68 5.70 0.19 13.09
CA MET A 68 4.28 0.04 12.77
C MET A 68 3.90 1.09 11.71
N TYR A 69 3.08 0.68 10.74
CA TYR A 69 2.63 1.47 9.59
C TYR A 69 3.73 1.70 8.53
N CYS A 70 3.31 1.79 7.29
CA CYS A 70 4.13 2.00 6.08
C CYS A 70 5.09 0.86 5.71
N GLU A 71 5.20 -0.21 6.49
CA GLU A 71 5.95 -1.42 6.14
C GLU A 71 5.36 -2.11 4.90
N ASP A 72 4.03 -2.07 4.77
CA ASP A 72 3.27 -2.60 3.64
C ASP A 72 3.40 -1.73 2.40
N VAL A 73 3.44 -0.40 2.58
CA VAL A 73 3.72 0.56 1.50
C VAL A 73 5.12 0.32 0.94
N ASP A 74 6.13 0.24 1.81
CA ASP A 74 7.51 0.00 1.44
C ASP A 74 7.68 -1.33 0.69
N LEU A 75 7.10 -2.42 1.21
CA LEU A 75 7.13 -3.73 0.56
C LEU A 75 6.47 -3.70 -0.82
N SER A 76 5.29 -3.07 -0.94
CA SER A 76 4.58 -2.93 -2.21
C SER A 76 5.41 -2.17 -3.25
N LEU A 77 6.10 -1.10 -2.83
CA LEU A 77 7.00 -0.34 -3.70
C LEU A 77 8.21 -1.16 -4.14
N ARG A 78 8.86 -1.88 -3.21
CA ARG A 78 10.01 -2.74 -3.53
C ARG A 78 9.63 -3.86 -4.50
N LEU A 79 8.44 -4.44 -4.35
CA LEU A 79 7.88 -5.40 -5.33
C LEU A 79 7.78 -4.76 -6.71
N ARG A 80 7.16 -3.59 -6.82
CA ARG A 80 6.99 -2.89 -8.11
C ARG A 80 8.32 -2.48 -8.73
N LEU A 81 9.24 -1.95 -7.95
CA LEU A 81 10.59 -1.56 -8.40
C LEU A 81 11.41 -2.75 -8.90
N SER A 82 11.10 -3.95 -8.42
CA SER A 82 11.69 -5.21 -8.90
C SER A 82 10.93 -5.82 -10.10
N GLY A 83 10.00 -5.07 -10.70
CA GLY A 83 9.23 -5.50 -11.88
C GLY A 83 8.07 -6.45 -11.57
N PHE A 84 7.70 -6.60 -10.30
CA PHE A 84 6.58 -7.45 -9.90
C PHE A 84 5.27 -6.68 -9.84
N SER A 85 4.16 -7.38 -10.15
CA SER A 85 2.81 -6.85 -10.00
C SER A 85 2.15 -7.31 -8.70
N LEU A 86 1.29 -6.45 -8.14
CA LEU A 86 0.36 -6.79 -7.07
C LEU A 86 -0.91 -7.35 -7.72
N ARG A 87 -1.33 -8.57 -7.35
CA ARG A 87 -2.46 -9.27 -7.98
C ARG A 87 -3.59 -9.52 -6.98
N LYS A 88 -4.77 -9.02 -7.30
CA LYS A 88 -5.98 -9.32 -6.54
C LYS A 88 -6.42 -10.76 -6.84
N ALA A 89 -6.53 -11.57 -5.81
CA ALA A 89 -7.06 -12.93 -5.92
C ALA A 89 -8.59 -12.91 -5.83
N PRO A 90 -9.31 -13.77 -6.57
CA PRO A 90 -10.77 -13.84 -6.53
C PRO A 90 -11.26 -14.63 -5.31
N VAL A 91 -10.73 -14.30 -4.14
CA VAL A 91 -11.07 -14.88 -2.85
C VAL A 91 -11.30 -13.78 -1.83
N THR A 92 -12.07 -14.07 -0.82
CA THR A 92 -12.45 -13.14 0.24
C THR A 92 -11.98 -13.65 1.59
N VAL A 93 -11.46 -12.75 2.42
CA VAL A 93 -11.09 -13.04 3.82
C VAL A 93 -11.80 -12.06 4.75
N VAL A 94 -12.14 -12.52 5.94
CA VAL A 94 -12.64 -11.65 7.00
C VAL A 94 -11.46 -11.22 7.86
N HIS A 95 -11.21 -9.90 7.90
CA HIS A 95 -10.15 -9.31 8.71
C HIS A 95 -10.77 -8.48 9.85
N THR A 96 -10.61 -8.95 11.09
CA THR A 96 -11.07 -8.25 12.30
C THR A 96 -10.11 -7.12 12.68
N GLY A 97 -9.87 -6.19 11.76
CA GLY A 97 -8.98 -5.06 12.00
C GLY A 97 -9.42 -4.25 13.21
N GLN A 98 -8.67 -4.36 14.30
CA GLN A 98 -8.89 -3.46 15.44
C GLN A 98 -8.51 -2.04 15.02
N ARG A 99 -9.51 -1.17 14.87
CA ARG A 99 -9.31 0.26 14.57
C ARG A 99 -8.72 1.02 15.78
N ALA A 100 -7.76 0.41 16.48
CA ALA A 100 -7.12 0.95 17.68
C ALA A 100 -6.40 2.29 17.44
N SER A 101 -6.06 2.59 16.15
CA SER A 101 -5.28 3.77 15.80
C SER A 101 -6.03 5.11 15.91
N ARG A 102 -7.37 5.11 15.98
CA ARG A 102 -8.13 6.36 15.96
C ARG A 102 -8.10 7.14 17.27
N GLN A 103 -7.80 6.49 18.41
CA GLN A 103 -7.95 7.12 19.75
C GLN A 103 -6.66 7.22 20.57
N ASN A 104 -5.53 6.65 20.10
CA ASN A 104 -4.30 6.64 20.90
C ASN A 104 -3.21 7.54 20.29
N TRP A 105 -2.76 8.55 21.07
CA TRP A 105 -1.69 9.48 20.67
C TRP A 105 -0.37 8.78 20.33
N ARG A 106 -0.06 7.65 20.97
CA ARG A 106 1.12 6.84 20.68
C ARG A 106 1.08 6.29 19.25
N HIS A 107 -0.07 5.80 18.79
CA HIS A 107 -0.25 5.33 17.41
C HIS A 107 -0.11 6.46 16.38
N LYS A 108 -0.55 7.68 16.71
CA LYS A 108 -0.34 8.85 15.85
C LYS A 108 1.15 9.18 15.70
N GLY A 109 1.91 9.12 16.81
CA GLY A 109 3.36 9.34 16.80
C GLY A 109 4.09 8.30 15.95
N TRP A 110 3.75 7.03 16.09
CA TRP A 110 4.32 5.96 15.26
C TRP A 110 3.98 6.14 13.77
N HIS A 111 2.75 6.52 13.47
CA HIS A 111 2.33 6.78 12.09
C HIS A 111 3.12 7.93 11.45
N ILE A 112 3.30 9.05 12.17
CA ILE A 112 4.09 10.20 11.71
C ILE A 112 5.55 9.78 11.48
N ARG A 113 6.16 9.08 12.43
CA ARG A 113 7.55 8.60 12.32
C ARG A 113 7.73 7.70 11.09
N SER A 114 6.80 6.77 10.88
CA SER A 114 6.84 5.86 9.73
C SER A 114 6.63 6.58 8.41
N LEU A 115 5.75 7.58 8.35
CA LEU A 115 5.59 8.42 7.17
C LEU A 115 6.86 9.23 6.84
N LEU A 116 7.49 9.86 7.85
CA LEU A 116 8.73 10.60 7.65
C LEU A 116 9.85 9.68 7.13
N ARG A 117 9.95 8.46 7.71
CA ARG A 117 10.88 7.45 7.22
C ARG A 117 10.60 7.06 5.77
N LEU A 118 9.33 6.79 5.45
CA LEU A 118 8.92 6.43 4.09
C LEU A 118 9.31 7.52 3.09
N TRP A 119 8.99 8.77 3.39
CA TRP A 119 9.31 9.92 2.53
C TRP A 119 10.81 10.19 2.41
N SER A 120 11.63 9.77 3.37
CA SER A 120 13.09 9.84 3.28
C SER A 120 13.71 8.64 2.56
N SER A 121 12.93 7.60 2.23
CA SER A 121 13.45 6.41 1.57
C SER A 121 13.61 6.59 0.06
N SER A 122 14.66 5.99 -0.51
CA SER A 122 14.85 5.95 -1.97
C SER A 122 13.76 5.14 -2.68
N ALA A 123 13.20 4.12 -2.01
CA ALA A 123 12.13 3.30 -2.54
C ALA A 123 10.87 4.12 -2.80
N PHE A 124 10.54 5.08 -1.93
CA PHE A 124 9.38 5.96 -2.10
C PHE A 124 9.51 6.84 -3.36
N TRP A 125 10.62 7.54 -3.52
CA TRP A 125 10.81 8.45 -4.65
C TRP A 125 10.93 7.73 -5.98
N ARG A 126 11.67 6.62 -6.03
CA ARG A 126 11.77 5.77 -7.23
C ARG A 126 10.42 5.14 -7.59
N GLY A 127 9.68 4.67 -6.59
CA GLY A 127 8.35 4.13 -6.78
C GLY A 127 7.36 5.18 -7.28
N LEU A 128 7.41 6.40 -6.75
CA LEU A 128 6.59 7.51 -7.22
C LEU A 128 6.87 7.86 -8.69
N GLN A 129 8.14 7.87 -9.09
CA GLN A 129 8.54 8.08 -10.49
C GLN A 129 8.04 6.97 -11.40
N LEU A 130 8.19 5.70 -10.99
CA LEU A 130 7.69 4.54 -11.75
C LEU A 130 6.19 4.65 -11.99
N LEU A 131 5.40 4.92 -10.95
CA LEU A 131 3.95 5.02 -11.04
C LEU A 131 3.47 6.17 -11.92
N HIS A 132 4.16 7.31 -11.90
CA HIS A 132 3.88 8.42 -12.81
C HIS A 132 4.20 8.07 -14.27
N SER A 133 5.29 7.32 -14.52
CA SER A 133 5.65 6.89 -15.88
C SER A 133 4.63 5.93 -16.45
N ASP A 134 4.12 5.02 -15.64
CA ASP A 134 3.06 4.07 -16.03
C ASP A 134 1.76 4.80 -16.42
N GLU A 135 1.37 5.84 -15.68
CA GLU A 135 0.19 6.67 -16.03
C GLU A 135 0.35 7.37 -17.37
N MET A 136 1.52 7.92 -17.65
CA MET A 136 1.82 8.59 -18.91
C MET A 136 1.76 7.64 -20.09
N THR A 137 2.15 6.38 -19.89
CA THR A 137 2.18 5.35 -20.93
C THR A 137 0.79 4.77 -21.22
N HIS A 138 0.01 4.49 -20.17
CA HIS A 138 -1.34 3.90 -20.30
C HIS A 138 -2.44 4.94 -20.54
N GLY A 139 -2.27 6.19 -20.13
CA GLY A 139 -3.19 7.28 -20.40
C GLY A 139 -3.20 7.78 -21.84
N ARG A 140 -2.27 7.31 -22.69
CA ARG A 140 -2.21 7.62 -24.14
C ARG A 140 -2.95 6.63 -25.04
N ILE A 141 -3.42 5.51 -24.49
CA ILE A 141 -4.26 4.56 -25.24
C ILE A 141 -5.71 4.93 -24.91
N GLY A 142 -6.22 5.96 -25.60
CA GLY A 142 -7.64 6.23 -25.68
C GLY A 142 -8.34 5.02 -26.32
N PRO A 143 -9.64 4.80 -26.04
CA PRO A 143 -10.37 3.69 -26.66
C PRO A 143 -10.43 3.87 -28.18
N PRO A 144 -10.45 2.74 -28.92
CA PRO A 144 -10.63 2.74 -30.36
C PRO A 144 -11.99 3.30 -30.77
#